data_3841066b876ccd552e24777d18f20211
#
_entry.id   3841066b876ccd552e24777d18f20211
#
_cell.length_a   1.000
_cell.length_b   1.000
_cell.length_c   1.000
_cell.angle_alpha   90.00
_cell.angle_beta   90.00
_cell.angle_gamma   90.00
#
_symmetry.space_group_name_H-M   'P 1'
#
loop_
_entity.id
_entity.type
_entity.pdbx_description
1 polymer ?
#
loop_
_entity_poly.entity_id
_entity_poly.type
_entity_poly.pdbx_seq_one_letter_code
_entity_poly.pdbx_strand_id
1 'polypeptide(L)'
;MEDFIHLHVHTHYSILDGQSKIPRIVDKAVADGMKGMAITDHGVMFGIKEFTDYCAKINKGRKKEGLEPFKPIIGCEMYVARHSKFDKVAENGDKSGHHLIVLAKNYEGYKNLIKLVSRAWVDGYYYRPRTDREDLEKYHEGLIVCSACIAGEVPAKVLKGDIEGAREACKWYHNIFGDDYYLELQRHEVTDPTLIANRETFPLQQQANKALIEMAREFGIKLVCTNDCHFEDKETAEAHDHLLCLSTGKDLNDPDRMRYTKQEWFKTRQEMNDVFSDIPEALSNTLEILDKVEMYSIEHGPIMPFFPIPESFGTEEEWRQKFSTDDLYREFTTDENGNNQLPPEEGQKVIDRLGGYDKIYRIKFEADYLAKLAYDGARDPSRYGENLSDEVKEHINFELHVMK
;
A
#
# COMPACT_ATOMS: atom_id res chain seq x y z
N MET A 1 -1.80 -15.51 29.56
CA MET A 1 -1.97 -14.39 28.59
C MET A 1 -1.46 -14.91 27.25
N GLU A 2 -2.35 -14.94 26.26
CA GLU A 2 -1.96 -15.31 24.91
C GLU A 2 -1.15 -14.18 24.26
N ASP A 3 -0.20 -14.56 23.41
CA ASP A 3 0.49 -13.59 22.56
C ASP A 3 -0.49 -13.06 21.51
N PHE A 4 -0.32 -11.78 21.13
CA PHE A 4 -1.24 -11.09 20.24
C PHE A 4 -0.51 -10.02 19.44
N ILE A 5 -0.96 -9.74 18.22
CA ILE A 5 -0.57 -8.59 17.42
C ILE A 5 -1.81 -7.95 16.75
N HIS A 6 -1.75 -6.63 16.52
CA HIS A 6 -2.79 -5.94 15.78
C HIS A 6 -2.70 -6.20 14.27
N LEU A 7 -3.82 -6.62 13.66
CA LEU A 7 -3.93 -6.91 12.22
C LEU A 7 -4.85 -5.95 11.47
N HIS A 8 -5.63 -5.13 12.17
CA HIS A 8 -6.57 -4.14 11.62
C HIS A 8 -6.32 -2.80 12.30
N VAL A 9 -5.56 -1.93 11.62
CA VAL A 9 -5.06 -0.68 12.17
C VAL A 9 -5.09 0.42 11.12
N HIS A 10 -5.74 1.53 11.46
CA HIS A 10 -5.81 2.74 10.66
C HIS A 10 -4.82 3.77 11.18
N THR A 11 -4.02 4.30 10.27
CA THR A 11 -3.08 5.36 10.54
C THR A 11 -3.67 6.72 10.09
N HIS A 12 -2.92 7.80 10.29
CA HIS A 12 -3.31 9.10 9.76
C HIS A 12 -3.39 9.15 8.22
N TYR A 13 -2.99 8.09 7.52
CA TYR A 13 -3.20 7.93 6.08
C TYR A 13 -4.61 7.39 5.72
N SER A 14 -5.39 6.92 6.69
CA SER A 14 -6.85 6.83 6.61
C SER A 14 -7.42 8.24 6.80
N ILE A 15 -7.27 9.09 5.77
CA ILE A 15 -7.45 10.55 5.85
C ILE A 15 -8.82 10.91 6.42
N LEU A 16 -8.83 11.79 7.44
CA LEU A 16 -10.00 12.28 8.16
C LEU A 16 -10.76 11.17 8.93
N ASP A 17 -10.12 10.03 9.18
CA ASP A 17 -10.67 8.93 9.97
C ASP A 17 -9.63 8.40 10.98
N GLY A 18 -8.48 7.92 10.52
CA GLY A 18 -7.40 7.50 11.41
C GLY A 18 -6.61 8.70 11.99
N GLN A 19 -6.28 8.62 13.27
CA GLN A 19 -5.48 9.61 13.99
C GLN A 19 -4.06 9.11 14.28
N SER A 20 -3.85 7.79 14.27
CA SER A 20 -2.62 7.14 14.73
C SER A 20 -1.42 7.51 13.88
N LYS A 21 -0.35 7.99 14.50
CA LYS A 21 0.94 8.21 13.83
C LYS A 21 1.76 6.93 13.84
N ILE A 22 2.27 6.54 12.67
CA ILE A 22 3.01 5.28 12.49
C ILE A 22 4.14 5.10 13.52
N PRO A 23 5.05 6.06 13.76
CA PRO A 23 6.10 5.87 14.76
C PRO A 23 5.56 5.58 16.16
N ARG A 24 4.49 6.24 16.58
CA ARG A 24 3.94 6.08 17.93
C ARG A 24 3.30 4.70 18.13
N ILE A 25 2.49 4.24 17.19
CA ILE A 25 1.87 2.92 17.32
C ILE A 25 2.90 1.79 17.21
N VAL A 26 3.95 1.94 16.40
CA VAL A 26 5.06 0.97 16.33
C VAL A 26 5.84 0.95 17.65
N ASP A 27 6.19 2.11 18.22
CA ASP A 27 6.87 2.20 19.51
C ASP A 27 6.01 1.58 20.63
N LYS A 28 4.69 1.82 20.62
CA LYS A 28 3.75 1.23 21.57
C LYS A 28 3.69 -0.29 21.44
N ALA A 29 3.60 -0.81 20.21
CA ALA A 29 3.62 -2.25 19.96
C ALA A 29 4.91 -2.92 20.43
N VAL A 30 6.06 -2.31 20.16
CA VAL A 30 7.38 -2.78 20.58
C VAL A 30 7.52 -2.74 22.11
N ALA A 31 7.08 -1.66 22.76
CA ALA A 31 7.13 -1.49 24.22
C ALA A 31 6.23 -2.51 24.93
N ASP A 32 5.06 -2.85 24.35
CA ASP A 32 4.17 -3.90 24.87
C ASP A 32 4.68 -5.31 24.57
N GLY A 33 5.77 -5.47 23.83
CA GLY A 33 6.39 -6.76 23.49
C GLY A 33 5.69 -7.51 22.36
N MET A 34 4.90 -6.85 21.53
CA MET A 34 4.36 -7.43 20.30
C MET A 34 5.51 -7.77 19.34
N LYS A 35 5.38 -8.87 18.60
CA LYS A 35 6.42 -9.35 17.66
C LYS A 35 6.30 -8.71 16.26
N GLY A 36 5.21 -8.02 16.01
CA GLY A 36 4.89 -7.34 14.75
C GLY A 36 3.54 -6.66 14.84
N MET A 37 3.12 -6.02 13.76
CA MET A 37 1.78 -5.49 13.58
C MET A 37 1.50 -5.26 12.10
N ALA A 38 0.23 -5.12 11.74
CA ALA A 38 -0.17 -4.65 10.41
C ALA A 38 -0.57 -3.17 10.44
N ILE A 39 -0.52 -2.52 9.26
CA ILE A 39 -1.29 -1.32 8.98
C ILE A 39 -2.22 -1.62 7.80
N THR A 40 -3.48 -1.15 7.89
CA THR A 40 -4.55 -1.51 6.96
C THR A 40 -5.44 -0.31 6.66
N ASP A 41 -4.85 0.78 6.19
CA ASP A 41 -5.56 2.02 5.89
C ASP A 41 -6.67 1.84 4.85
N HIS A 42 -7.72 2.66 4.93
CA HIS A 42 -8.91 2.61 4.08
C HIS A 42 -8.59 2.81 2.59
N GLY A 43 -8.58 1.74 1.81
CA GLY A 43 -8.45 1.77 0.36
C GLY A 43 -7.14 2.34 -0.17
N VAL A 44 -6.11 2.51 0.68
CA VAL A 44 -4.83 3.12 0.33
C VAL A 44 -3.64 2.38 0.93
N MET A 45 -2.47 2.60 0.35
CA MET A 45 -1.18 2.08 0.82
C MET A 45 -0.16 3.21 1.06
N PHE A 46 -0.62 4.43 1.34
CA PHE A 46 0.24 5.61 1.41
C PHE A 46 1.25 5.56 2.56
N GLY A 47 0.88 4.95 3.69
CA GLY A 47 1.72 4.82 4.87
C GLY A 47 2.78 3.71 4.80
N ILE A 48 2.74 2.83 3.80
CA ILE A 48 3.56 1.61 3.76
C ILE A 48 5.06 1.92 3.77
N LYS A 49 5.50 2.91 3.01
CA LYS A 49 6.93 3.28 2.97
C LYS A 49 7.41 3.81 4.32
N GLU A 50 6.67 4.73 4.94
CA GLU A 50 6.99 5.23 6.29
C GLU A 50 7.02 4.10 7.31
N PHE A 51 6.03 3.20 7.27
CA PHE A 51 5.91 2.07 8.19
C PHE A 51 7.11 1.11 8.09
N THR A 52 7.44 0.69 6.88
CA THR A 52 8.55 -0.24 6.65
C THR A 52 9.91 0.38 6.99
N ASP A 53 10.13 1.66 6.67
CA ASP A 53 11.35 2.38 7.03
C ASP A 53 11.51 2.52 8.54
N TYR A 54 10.42 2.86 9.22
CA TYR A 54 10.45 3.01 10.67
C TYR A 54 10.72 1.66 11.35
N CYS A 55 10.06 0.59 10.92
CA CYS A 55 10.34 -0.78 11.42
C CYS A 55 11.77 -1.22 11.11
N ALA A 56 12.30 -0.90 9.94
CA ALA A 56 13.70 -1.19 9.60
C ALA A 56 14.69 -0.46 10.51
N LYS A 57 14.38 0.80 10.88
CA LYS A 57 15.16 1.58 11.86
C LYS A 57 15.14 0.91 13.25
N ILE A 58 13.96 0.54 13.74
CA ILE A 58 13.79 -0.19 15.02
C ILE A 58 14.59 -1.50 14.98
N ASN A 59 14.49 -2.27 13.89
CA ASN A 59 15.16 -3.55 13.74
C ASN A 59 16.70 -3.45 13.70
N LYS A 60 17.25 -2.35 13.20
CA LYS A 60 18.70 -2.08 13.33
C LYS A 60 19.14 -1.96 14.79
N GLY A 61 18.31 -1.36 15.66
CA GLY A 61 18.55 -1.29 17.10
C GLY A 61 18.44 -2.67 17.75
N ARG A 62 17.32 -3.36 17.53
CA ARG A 62 17.03 -4.70 18.08
C ARG A 62 18.13 -5.72 17.73
N LYS A 63 18.63 -5.69 16.50
CA LYS A 63 19.75 -6.56 16.07
C LYS A 63 21.02 -6.34 16.88
N LYS A 64 21.34 -5.08 17.24
CA LYS A 64 22.51 -4.78 18.10
C LYS A 64 22.37 -5.33 19.51
N GLU A 65 21.15 -5.47 19.97
CA GLU A 65 20.79 -5.98 21.30
C GLU A 65 20.55 -7.52 21.27
N GLY A 66 20.69 -8.17 20.12
CA GLY A 66 20.46 -9.61 19.97
C GLY A 66 18.99 -10.02 20.05
N LEU A 67 18.05 -9.08 19.81
CA LEU A 67 16.62 -9.31 19.84
C LEU A 67 16.08 -9.68 18.45
N GLU A 68 15.03 -10.51 18.43
CA GLU A 68 14.31 -10.86 17.20
C GLU A 68 13.72 -9.61 16.52
N PRO A 69 13.68 -9.57 15.19
CA PRO A 69 13.14 -8.42 14.47
C PRO A 69 11.64 -8.26 14.73
N PHE A 70 11.18 -7.01 14.83
CA PHE A 70 9.77 -6.65 14.79
C PHE A 70 9.29 -6.75 13.33
N LYS A 71 8.23 -7.52 13.08
CA LYS A 71 7.77 -7.83 11.73
C LYS A 71 6.67 -6.86 11.28
N PRO A 72 6.91 -5.99 10.28
CA PRO A 72 5.86 -5.20 9.66
C PRO A 72 5.01 -6.07 8.73
N ILE A 73 3.70 -6.00 8.86
CA ILE A 73 2.75 -6.64 7.95
C ILE A 73 2.10 -5.55 7.10
N ILE A 74 2.31 -5.61 5.80
CA ILE A 74 1.75 -4.66 4.85
C ILE A 74 0.33 -5.08 4.52
N GLY A 75 -0.63 -4.17 4.67
CA GLY A 75 -2.03 -4.44 4.39
C GLY A 75 -2.79 -3.23 3.89
N CYS A 76 -4.06 -3.45 3.62
CA CYS A 76 -5.05 -2.44 3.26
C CYS A 76 -6.44 -2.95 3.63
N GLU A 77 -7.29 -2.11 4.22
CA GLU A 77 -8.71 -2.37 4.29
C GLU A 77 -9.33 -1.96 2.95
N MET A 78 -9.67 -2.94 2.15
CA MET A 78 -10.23 -2.74 0.82
C MET A 78 -11.75 -2.63 0.84
N TYR A 79 -12.30 -1.93 -0.12
CA TYR A 79 -13.72 -1.89 -0.42
C TYR A 79 -14.03 -2.86 -1.56
N VAL A 80 -14.87 -3.86 -1.30
CA VAL A 80 -15.27 -4.88 -2.29
C VAL A 80 -16.66 -4.55 -2.81
N ALA A 81 -16.77 -4.27 -4.11
CA ALA A 81 -18.06 -4.03 -4.76
C ALA A 81 -18.98 -5.24 -4.62
N ARG A 82 -20.28 -5.00 -4.42
CA ARG A 82 -21.28 -6.08 -4.24
C ARG A 82 -21.47 -6.93 -5.49
N HIS A 83 -21.26 -6.32 -6.65
CA HIS A 83 -21.33 -6.98 -7.96
C HIS A 83 -20.02 -6.77 -8.73
N SER A 84 -19.92 -5.73 -9.51
CA SER A 84 -18.70 -5.37 -10.25
C SER A 84 -18.23 -3.98 -9.86
N LYS A 85 -16.92 -3.78 -9.81
CA LYS A 85 -16.31 -2.46 -9.59
C LYS A 85 -16.68 -1.44 -10.67
N PHE A 86 -17.11 -1.92 -11.84
CA PHE A 86 -17.58 -1.08 -12.95
C PHE A 86 -19.05 -0.64 -12.78
N ASP A 87 -19.80 -1.26 -11.86
CA ASP A 87 -21.16 -0.84 -11.55
C ASP A 87 -21.13 0.44 -10.69
N LYS A 88 -21.45 1.57 -11.33
CA LYS A 88 -21.43 2.90 -10.70
C LYS A 88 -22.85 3.48 -10.55
N VAL A 89 -23.83 2.61 -10.29
CA VAL A 89 -25.25 2.98 -10.17
C VAL A 89 -25.64 3.04 -8.69
N ALA A 90 -26.03 4.25 -8.23
CA ALA A 90 -26.40 4.49 -6.83
C ALA A 90 -27.64 3.70 -6.38
N GLU A 91 -28.53 3.35 -7.29
CA GLU A 91 -29.80 2.63 -7.03
C GLU A 91 -29.53 1.22 -6.50
N ASN A 92 -28.41 0.60 -6.84
CA ASN A 92 -28.01 -0.71 -6.32
C ASN A 92 -27.46 -0.66 -4.89
N GLY A 93 -27.42 0.51 -4.25
CA GLY A 93 -26.97 0.69 -2.88
C GLY A 93 -25.48 0.41 -2.65
N ASP A 94 -24.68 0.35 -3.72
CA ASP A 94 -23.27 -0.02 -3.67
C ASP A 94 -22.34 1.21 -3.78
N LYS A 95 -22.52 2.17 -2.88
CA LYS A 95 -21.69 3.39 -2.86
C LYS A 95 -20.29 3.16 -2.30
N SER A 96 -20.11 2.22 -1.40
CA SER A 96 -18.85 1.98 -0.68
C SER A 96 -18.31 0.55 -0.79
N GLY A 97 -19.16 -0.42 -1.19
CA GLY A 97 -18.80 -1.83 -1.13
C GLY A 97 -18.77 -2.39 0.30
N HIS A 98 -18.22 -3.59 0.45
CA HIS A 98 -17.97 -4.25 1.73
C HIS A 98 -16.49 -4.11 2.10
N HIS A 99 -16.22 -3.99 3.39
CA HIS A 99 -14.84 -3.95 3.89
C HIS A 99 -14.20 -5.35 3.85
N LEU A 100 -12.90 -5.39 3.59
CA LEU A 100 -12.10 -6.61 3.56
C LEU A 100 -10.67 -6.27 3.97
N ILE A 101 -10.15 -6.93 4.99
CA ILE A 101 -8.73 -6.80 5.35
C ILE A 101 -7.92 -7.69 4.44
N VAL A 102 -6.96 -7.11 3.75
CA VAL A 102 -6.05 -7.81 2.83
C VAL A 102 -4.61 -7.53 3.25
N LEU A 103 -3.87 -8.59 3.60
CA LEU A 103 -2.50 -8.54 4.09
C LEU A 103 -1.57 -9.22 3.07
N ALA A 104 -0.40 -8.63 2.83
CA ALA A 104 0.60 -9.21 1.95
C ALA A 104 1.47 -10.21 2.73
N LYS A 105 1.36 -11.50 2.40
CA LYS A 105 2.12 -12.59 3.01
C LYS A 105 3.59 -12.58 2.62
N ASN A 106 3.89 -12.17 1.39
CA ASN A 106 5.23 -12.12 0.82
C ASN A 106 5.34 -11.02 -0.24
N TYR A 107 6.49 -10.90 -0.89
CA TYR A 107 6.72 -9.86 -1.90
C TYR A 107 5.79 -9.98 -3.12
N GLU A 108 5.40 -11.20 -3.53
CA GLU A 108 4.38 -11.38 -4.60
C GLU A 108 3.02 -10.86 -4.16
N GLY A 109 2.60 -11.20 -2.93
CA GLY A 109 1.38 -10.66 -2.33
C GLY A 109 1.40 -9.13 -2.25
N TYR A 110 2.54 -8.53 -1.89
CA TYR A 110 2.70 -7.06 -1.92
C TYR A 110 2.46 -6.47 -3.32
N LYS A 111 3.02 -7.07 -4.38
CA LYS A 111 2.79 -6.64 -5.76
C LYS A 111 1.32 -6.82 -6.18
N ASN A 112 0.69 -7.90 -5.75
CA ASN A 112 -0.72 -8.16 -6.04
C ASN A 112 -1.63 -7.18 -5.29
N LEU A 113 -1.32 -6.86 -4.04
CA LEU A 113 -2.03 -5.83 -3.28
C LEU A 113 -1.92 -4.44 -3.94
N ILE A 114 -0.74 -4.06 -4.45
CA ILE A 114 -0.58 -2.83 -5.25
C ILE A 114 -1.51 -2.83 -6.47
N LYS A 115 -1.59 -3.95 -7.20
CA LYS A 115 -2.48 -4.08 -8.37
C LYS A 115 -3.94 -3.92 -7.98
N LEU A 116 -4.37 -4.59 -6.90
CA LEU A 116 -5.74 -4.50 -6.39
C LEU A 116 -6.10 -3.06 -6.00
N VAL A 117 -5.27 -2.40 -5.19
CA VAL A 117 -5.50 -1.01 -4.75
C VAL A 117 -5.46 -0.06 -5.94
N SER A 118 -4.50 -0.19 -6.86
CA SER A 118 -4.40 0.68 -8.03
C SER A 118 -5.62 0.54 -8.94
N ARG A 119 -6.07 -0.68 -9.21
CA ARG A 119 -7.27 -0.93 -10.03
C ARG A 119 -8.54 -0.44 -9.34
N ALA A 120 -8.62 -0.57 -8.02
CA ALA A 120 -9.73 -0.01 -7.26
C ALA A 120 -9.86 1.51 -7.45
N TRP A 121 -8.73 2.23 -7.49
CA TRP A 121 -8.71 3.67 -7.73
C TRP A 121 -8.96 4.05 -9.19
N VAL A 122 -8.34 3.36 -10.15
CA VAL A 122 -8.39 3.71 -11.57
C VAL A 122 -9.73 3.27 -12.19
N ASP A 123 -10.10 2.01 -11.96
CA ASP A 123 -11.26 1.39 -12.61
C ASP A 123 -12.52 1.46 -11.72
N GLY A 124 -12.35 1.20 -10.42
CA GLY A 124 -13.44 0.91 -9.48
C GLY A 124 -13.93 2.10 -8.65
N TYR A 125 -13.35 3.29 -8.80
CA TYR A 125 -13.73 4.44 -7.98
C TYR A 125 -15.16 4.88 -8.24
N TYR A 126 -15.97 4.77 -7.16
CA TYR A 126 -17.31 5.31 -7.09
C TYR A 126 -17.66 5.56 -5.62
N TYR A 127 -17.59 6.81 -5.17
CA TYR A 127 -17.55 7.25 -3.77
C TYR A 127 -16.35 6.72 -2.98
N ARG A 128 -15.95 5.46 -3.18
CA ARG A 128 -14.78 4.79 -2.60
C ARG A 128 -14.03 4.01 -3.69
N PRO A 129 -12.73 3.74 -3.53
CA PRO A 129 -11.99 2.88 -4.45
C PRO A 129 -12.37 1.42 -4.22
N ARG A 130 -13.13 0.83 -5.12
CA ARG A 130 -13.68 -0.53 -4.98
C ARG A 130 -12.96 -1.53 -5.87
N THR A 131 -12.50 -2.62 -5.27
CA THR A 131 -12.18 -3.86 -6.00
C THR A 131 -13.45 -4.71 -6.15
N ASP A 132 -13.34 -5.87 -6.78
CA ASP A 132 -14.41 -6.86 -6.88
C ASP A 132 -13.87 -8.29 -6.80
N ARG A 133 -14.76 -9.28 -6.84
CA ARG A 133 -14.40 -10.70 -6.77
C ARG A 133 -13.53 -11.15 -7.94
N GLU A 134 -13.71 -10.60 -9.14
CA GLU A 134 -12.90 -10.92 -10.31
C GLU A 134 -11.42 -10.54 -10.09
N ASP A 135 -11.17 -9.32 -9.60
CA ASP A 135 -9.81 -8.90 -9.29
C ASP A 135 -9.21 -9.65 -8.09
N LEU A 136 -10.01 -9.93 -7.04
CA LEU A 136 -9.56 -10.72 -5.90
C LEU A 136 -9.17 -12.14 -6.32
N GLU A 137 -9.96 -12.81 -7.16
CA GLU A 137 -9.63 -14.12 -7.71
C GLU A 137 -8.37 -14.10 -8.57
N LYS A 138 -8.20 -13.07 -9.39
CA LYS A 138 -7.04 -12.90 -10.27
C LYS A 138 -5.73 -12.63 -9.52
N TYR A 139 -5.77 -11.90 -8.45
CA TYR A 139 -4.60 -11.40 -7.73
C TYR A 139 -4.49 -11.93 -6.30
N HIS A 140 -5.09 -13.10 -5.99
CA HIS A 140 -5.13 -13.68 -4.64
C HIS A 140 -3.80 -14.20 -4.14
N GLU A 141 -2.86 -14.54 -5.04
CA GLU A 141 -1.61 -15.20 -4.68
C GLU A 141 -0.78 -14.35 -3.72
N GLY A 142 -0.31 -14.98 -2.64
CA GLY A 142 0.51 -14.33 -1.60
C GLY A 142 -0.26 -13.36 -0.71
N LEU A 143 -1.60 -13.42 -0.68
CA LEU A 143 -2.45 -12.62 0.19
C LEU A 143 -3.06 -13.45 1.32
N ILE A 144 -3.19 -12.83 2.49
CA ILE A 144 -4.00 -13.30 3.62
C ILE A 144 -5.17 -12.34 3.77
N VAL A 145 -6.37 -12.88 4.03
CA VAL A 145 -7.60 -12.10 4.03
C VAL A 145 -8.39 -12.34 5.32
N CYS A 146 -8.89 -11.26 5.94
CA CYS A 146 -9.80 -11.34 7.08
C CYS A 146 -11.14 -10.68 6.75
N SER A 147 -12.24 -11.17 7.35
CA SER A 147 -13.60 -10.77 7.01
C SER A 147 -14.00 -9.34 7.40
N ALA A 148 -13.08 -8.59 7.98
CA ALA A 148 -13.22 -7.22 8.44
C ALA A 148 -14.30 -7.00 9.53
N CYS A 149 -14.68 -5.73 9.73
CA CYS A 149 -15.65 -5.30 10.74
C CYS A 149 -17.11 -5.64 10.34
N ILE A 150 -18.10 -5.07 11.03
CA ILE A 150 -19.54 -5.25 10.71
C ILE A 150 -19.91 -4.77 9.29
N ALA A 151 -19.05 -4.00 8.62
CA ALA A 151 -19.22 -3.59 7.23
C ALA A 151 -18.65 -4.61 6.22
N GLY A 152 -17.97 -5.65 6.68
CA GLY A 152 -17.50 -6.76 5.84
C GLY A 152 -18.68 -7.53 5.21
N GLU A 153 -18.45 -8.24 4.09
CA GLU A 153 -19.53 -8.91 3.35
C GLU A 153 -20.25 -9.94 4.20
N VAL A 154 -19.50 -10.83 4.87
CA VAL A 154 -20.10 -11.91 5.69
C VAL A 154 -20.86 -11.34 6.87
N PRO A 155 -20.28 -10.50 7.75
CA PRO A 155 -21.02 -9.93 8.88
C PRO A 155 -22.19 -9.03 8.44
N ALA A 156 -22.06 -8.24 7.38
CA ALA A 156 -23.15 -7.40 6.89
C ALA A 156 -24.35 -8.20 6.39
N LYS A 157 -24.14 -9.35 5.76
CA LYS A 157 -25.24 -10.27 5.36
C LYS A 157 -25.90 -10.90 6.58
N VAL A 158 -25.14 -11.34 7.59
CA VAL A 158 -25.66 -11.83 8.87
C VAL A 158 -26.59 -10.79 9.51
N LEU A 159 -26.15 -9.54 9.60
CA LEU A 159 -26.90 -8.45 10.22
C LEU A 159 -28.19 -8.10 9.46
N LYS A 160 -28.26 -8.38 8.17
CA LYS A 160 -29.47 -8.24 7.34
C LYS A 160 -30.39 -9.45 7.40
N GLY A 161 -30.03 -10.52 8.14
CA GLY A 161 -30.76 -11.77 8.19
C GLY A 161 -30.54 -12.69 6.99
N ASP A 162 -29.67 -12.35 6.08
CA ASP A 162 -29.30 -13.16 4.91
C ASP A 162 -28.18 -14.17 5.30
N ILE A 163 -28.57 -15.15 6.12
CA ILE A 163 -27.62 -16.14 6.64
C ILE A 163 -27.05 -17.05 5.52
N GLU A 164 -27.90 -17.46 4.57
CA GLU A 164 -27.43 -18.30 3.45
C GLU A 164 -26.45 -17.51 2.55
N GLY A 165 -26.76 -16.27 2.22
CA GLY A 165 -25.84 -15.43 1.47
C GLY A 165 -24.51 -15.14 2.22
N ALA A 166 -24.55 -15.05 3.56
CA ALA A 166 -23.34 -14.96 4.38
C ALA A 166 -22.50 -16.25 4.29
N ARG A 167 -23.13 -17.42 4.33
CA ARG A 167 -22.48 -18.73 4.19
C ARG A 167 -21.85 -18.91 2.81
N GLU A 168 -22.57 -18.52 1.74
CA GLU A 168 -22.05 -18.55 0.38
C GLU A 168 -20.84 -17.63 0.20
N ALA A 169 -20.90 -16.41 0.73
CA ALA A 169 -19.77 -15.50 0.72
C ALA A 169 -18.56 -16.07 1.48
N CYS A 170 -18.79 -16.60 2.69
CA CYS A 170 -17.76 -17.23 3.50
C CYS A 170 -17.07 -18.38 2.76
N LYS A 171 -17.85 -19.28 2.13
CA LYS A 171 -17.32 -20.37 1.29
C LYS A 171 -16.55 -19.86 0.09
N TRP A 172 -17.01 -18.79 -0.56
CA TRP A 172 -16.33 -18.23 -1.70
C TRP A 172 -14.91 -17.73 -1.33
N TYR A 173 -14.80 -16.94 -0.24
CA TYR A 173 -13.50 -16.48 0.25
C TYR A 173 -12.60 -17.66 0.65
N HIS A 174 -13.15 -18.63 1.37
CA HIS A 174 -12.38 -19.81 1.78
C HIS A 174 -11.91 -20.65 0.58
N ASN A 175 -12.70 -20.76 -0.49
CA ASN A 175 -12.29 -21.47 -1.70
C ASN A 175 -11.14 -20.77 -2.45
N ILE A 176 -11.09 -19.43 -2.43
CA ILE A 176 -10.03 -18.67 -3.11
C ILE A 176 -8.75 -18.61 -2.27
N PHE A 177 -8.86 -18.34 -0.96
CA PHE A 177 -7.71 -18.07 -0.10
C PHE A 177 -7.31 -19.27 0.77
N GLY A 178 -8.16 -20.32 0.85
CA GLY A 178 -7.87 -21.51 1.66
C GLY A 178 -7.58 -21.17 3.13
N ASP A 179 -6.49 -21.72 3.65
CA ASP A 179 -6.03 -21.48 5.02
C ASP A 179 -5.54 -20.03 5.28
N ASP A 180 -5.48 -19.19 4.25
CA ASP A 180 -5.14 -17.77 4.35
C ASP A 180 -6.40 -16.88 4.46
N TYR A 181 -7.59 -17.47 4.63
CA TYR A 181 -8.82 -16.77 4.97
C TYR A 181 -9.18 -16.95 6.44
N TYR A 182 -9.48 -15.85 7.12
CA TYR A 182 -9.84 -15.80 8.54
C TYR A 182 -11.16 -15.05 8.75
N LEU A 183 -11.98 -15.51 9.70
CA LEU A 183 -13.13 -14.76 10.18
C LEU A 183 -12.70 -13.87 11.35
N GLU A 184 -13.01 -12.60 11.25
CA GLU A 184 -12.55 -11.55 12.14
C GLU A 184 -13.61 -11.20 13.17
N LEU A 185 -13.24 -11.22 14.44
CA LEU A 185 -14.11 -10.86 15.57
C LEU A 185 -13.67 -9.51 16.13
N GLN A 186 -14.63 -8.64 16.38
CA GLN A 186 -14.44 -7.35 17.06
C GLN A 186 -15.41 -7.20 18.23
N ARG A 187 -14.95 -6.55 19.30
CA ARG A 187 -15.73 -6.29 20.51
C ARG A 187 -15.42 -4.91 21.06
N HIS A 188 -16.32 -3.97 20.86
CA HIS A 188 -16.21 -2.59 21.32
C HIS A 188 -17.25 -2.31 22.41
N GLU A 189 -17.22 -3.11 23.47
CA GLU A 189 -18.12 -2.92 24.61
C GLU A 189 -17.73 -1.69 25.42
N VAL A 190 -18.69 -0.83 25.69
CA VAL A 190 -18.51 0.36 26.54
C VAL A 190 -19.39 0.21 27.76
N THR A 191 -18.85 0.51 28.92
CA THR A 191 -19.57 0.46 30.20
C THR A 191 -20.56 1.62 30.37
N ASP A 192 -20.41 2.72 29.61
CA ASP A 192 -21.33 3.86 29.66
C ASP A 192 -22.55 3.63 28.76
N PRO A 193 -23.74 3.35 29.34
CA PRO A 193 -24.97 3.07 28.59
C PRO A 193 -25.55 4.32 27.90
N THR A 194 -25.02 5.51 28.16
CA THR A 194 -25.49 6.77 27.56
C THR A 194 -24.90 6.99 26.17
N LEU A 195 -23.78 6.32 25.85
CA LEU A 195 -23.17 6.42 24.53
C LEU A 195 -24.03 5.68 23.48
N ILE A 196 -24.56 6.45 22.53
CA ILE A 196 -25.42 5.93 21.44
C ILE A 196 -24.68 4.85 20.65
N ALA A 197 -23.40 5.10 20.29
CA ALA A 197 -22.59 4.16 19.53
C ALA A 197 -22.46 2.78 20.21
N ASN A 198 -22.38 2.74 21.55
CA ASN A 198 -22.36 1.47 22.28
C ASN A 198 -23.63 0.64 22.07
N ARG A 199 -24.80 1.31 22.03
CA ARG A 199 -26.09 0.64 21.81
C ARG A 199 -26.29 0.20 20.36
N GLU A 200 -25.64 0.85 19.44
CA GLU A 200 -25.76 0.57 18.00
C GLU A 200 -24.69 -0.40 17.51
N THR A 201 -23.43 -0.25 17.93
CA THR A 201 -22.29 -1.02 17.40
C THR A 201 -22.09 -2.35 18.12
N PHE A 202 -21.97 -2.34 19.45
CA PHE A 202 -21.64 -3.56 20.19
C PHE A 202 -22.69 -4.67 20.06
N PRO A 203 -24.02 -4.41 20.12
CA PRO A 203 -25.03 -5.44 19.88
C PRO A 203 -24.94 -6.05 18.47
N LEU A 204 -24.60 -5.25 17.45
CA LEU A 204 -24.39 -5.75 16.09
C LEU A 204 -23.14 -6.64 16.00
N GLN A 205 -22.06 -6.24 16.67
CA GLN A 205 -20.86 -7.07 16.77
C GLN A 205 -21.15 -8.41 17.48
N GLN A 206 -21.91 -8.40 18.57
CA GLN A 206 -22.32 -9.63 19.27
C GLN A 206 -23.14 -10.56 18.36
N GLN A 207 -24.10 -10.01 17.60
CA GLN A 207 -24.90 -10.78 16.65
C GLN A 207 -24.05 -11.37 15.53
N ALA A 208 -23.16 -10.56 14.92
CA ALA A 208 -22.26 -11.00 13.87
C ALA A 208 -21.29 -12.07 14.40
N ASN A 209 -20.62 -11.81 15.53
CA ASN A 209 -19.63 -12.72 16.10
C ASN A 209 -20.21 -14.11 16.39
N LYS A 210 -21.45 -14.19 16.89
CA LYS A 210 -22.12 -15.47 17.12
C LYS A 210 -22.19 -16.29 15.82
N ALA A 211 -22.66 -15.69 14.73
CA ALA A 211 -22.77 -16.38 13.44
C ALA A 211 -21.40 -16.71 12.84
N LEU A 212 -20.41 -15.80 12.97
CA LEU A 212 -19.05 -16.04 12.48
C LEU A 212 -18.39 -17.23 13.21
N ILE A 213 -18.57 -17.34 14.54
CA ILE A 213 -18.06 -18.47 15.33
C ILE A 213 -18.71 -19.79 14.88
N GLU A 214 -20.02 -19.79 14.61
CA GLU A 214 -20.72 -20.97 14.09
C GLU A 214 -20.20 -21.38 12.70
N MET A 215 -20.03 -20.40 11.77
CA MET A 215 -19.48 -20.64 10.43
C MET A 215 -18.02 -21.08 10.47
N ALA A 216 -17.20 -20.51 11.37
CA ALA A 216 -15.81 -20.91 11.58
C ALA A 216 -15.71 -22.40 11.90
N ARG A 217 -16.52 -22.88 12.85
CA ARG A 217 -16.57 -24.31 13.23
C ARG A 217 -17.08 -25.20 12.11
N GLU A 218 -18.12 -24.74 11.40
CA GLU A 218 -18.74 -25.51 10.32
C GLU A 218 -17.82 -25.68 9.12
N PHE A 219 -17.12 -24.62 8.71
CA PHE A 219 -16.27 -24.63 7.50
C PHE A 219 -14.79 -24.88 7.79
N GLY A 220 -14.41 -25.03 9.07
CA GLY A 220 -13.02 -25.22 9.47
C GLY A 220 -12.15 -23.96 9.27
N ILE A 221 -12.76 -22.78 9.28
CA ILE A 221 -12.07 -21.49 9.11
C ILE A 221 -11.62 -21.00 10.49
N LYS A 222 -10.38 -20.48 10.56
CA LYS A 222 -9.85 -19.97 11.81
C LYS A 222 -10.39 -18.57 12.13
N LEU A 223 -10.52 -18.30 13.43
CA LEU A 223 -10.92 -16.98 13.94
C LEU A 223 -9.68 -16.14 14.26
N VAL A 224 -9.76 -14.86 14.02
CA VAL A 224 -8.84 -13.85 14.57
C VAL A 224 -9.64 -12.75 15.27
N CYS A 225 -9.04 -12.11 16.26
CA CYS A 225 -9.62 -10.92 16.86
C CYS A 225 -8.83 -9.68 16.51
N THR A 226 -9.54 -8.58 16.30
CA THR A 226 -8.95 -7.26 16.06
C THR A 226 -9.66 -6.18 16.85
N ASN A 227 -9.09 -4.98 16.86
CA ASN A 227 -9.70 -3.84 17.53
C ASN A 227 -10.03 -2.68 16.60
N ASP A 228 -9.77 -2.82 15.29
CA ASP A 228 -10.07 -1.77 14.32
C ASP A 228 -9.55 -0.40 14.80
N CYS A 229 -8.23 -0.35 15.07
CA CYS A 229 -7.61 0.77 15.77
C CYS A 229 -7.61 2.03 14.89
N HIS A 230 -8.16 3.14 15.40
CA HIS A 230 -8.21 4.42 14.70
C HIS A 230 -7.41 5.52 15.41
N PHE A 231 -7.07 5.32 16.69
CA PHE A 231 -6.28 6.27 17.47
C PHE A 231 -5.33 5.56 18.45
N GLU A 232 -4.36 6.31 18.97
CA GLU A 232 -3.22 5.74 19.69
C GLU A 232 -3.58 5.30 21.12
N ASP A 233 -4.22 6.18 21.87
CA ASP A 233 -4.46 6.04 23.31
C ASP A 233 -5.91 6.38 23.65
N LYS A 234 -6.44 5.75 24.70
CA LYS A 234 -7.81 5.97 25.20
C LYS A 234 -8.10 7.45 25.46
N GLU A 235 -7.11 8.20 25.93
CA GLU A 235 -7.21 9.63 26.23
C GLU A 235 -7.39 10.49 24.98
N THR A 236 -7.03 9.97 23.81
CA THR A 236 -7.15 10.70 22.52
C THR A 236 -8.49 10.46 21.81
N ALA A 237 -9.39 9.69 22.40
CA ALA A 237 -10.70 9.36 21.83
C ALA A 237 -11.56 10.61 21.52
N GLU A 238 -11.48 11.66 22.38
CA GLU A 238 -12.21 12.92 22.14
C GLU A 238 -11.65 13.67 20.91
N ALA A 239 -10.32 13.68 20.74
CA ALA A 239 -9.70 14.30 19.56
C ALA A 239 -10.08 13.56 18.27
N HIS A 240 -10.19 12.23 18.33
CA HIS A 240 -10.69 11.42 17.22
C HIS A 240 -12.16 11.73 16.90
N ASP A 241 -13.02 11.89 17.90
CA ASP A 241 -14.42 12.28 17.71
C ASP A 241 -14.60 13.64 17.01
N HIS A 242 -13.71 14.60 17.29
CA HIS A 242 -13.64 15.86 16.57
C HIS A 242 -13.17 15.68 15.11
N LEU A 243 -12.23 14.78 14.85
CA LEU A 243 -11.79 14.45 13.49
C LEU A 243 -12.94 13.89 12.65
N LEU A 244 -13.79 13.02 13.23
CA LEU A 244 -14.99 12.51 12.56
C LEU A 244 -16.00 13.61 12.22
N CYS A 245 -16.16 14.61 13.10
CA CYS A 245 -16.99 15.77 12.81
C CYS A 245 -16.45 16.56 11.61
N LEU A 246 -15.13 16.78 11.55
CA LEU A 246 -14.48 17.43 10.41
C LEU A 246 -14.67 16.62 9.12
N SER A 247 -14.49 15.29 9.18
CA SER A 247 -14.66 14.38 8.05
C SER A 247 -16.07 14.41 7.44
N THR A 248 -17.08 14.51 8.29
CA THR A 248 -18.49 14.41 7.89
C THR A 248 -19.17 15.77 7.71
N GLY A 249 -18.49 16.87 8.06
CA GLY A 249 -19.07 18.21 8.03
C GLY A 249 -20.20 18.41 9.04
N LYS A 250 -20.13 17.72 10.19
CA LYS A 250 -21.13 17.72 11.24
C LYS A 250 -20.61 18.35 12.52
N ASP A 251 -21.51 18.92 13.32
CA ASP A 251 -21.17 19.44 14.64
C ASP A 251 -21.20 18.35 15.71
N LEU A 252 -20.45 18.50 16.80
CA LEU A 252 -20.43 17.57 17.93
C LEU A 252 -21.79 17.27 18.52
N ASN A 253 -22.69 18.26 18.51
CA ASN A 253 -24.04 18.14 19.06
C ASN A 253 -25.08 17.63 18.04
N ASP A 254 -24.68 17.37 16.79
CA ASP A 254 -25.60 16.83 15.77
C ASP A 254 -26.02 15.41 16.19
N PRO A 255 -27.33 15.13 16.34
CA PRO A 255 -27.78 13.80 16.77
C PRO A 255 -27.50 12.72 15.74
N ASP A 256 -27.46 13.07 14.45
CA ASP A 256 -27.33 12.12 13.34
C ASP A 256 -25.89 12.01 12.81
N ARG A 257 -24.91 12.49 13.58
CA ARG A 257 -23.50 12.37 13.18
C ARG A 257 -22.94 10.97 13.38
N MET A 258 -21.93 10.61 12.60
CA MET A 258 -21.14 9.41 12.81
C MET A 258 -20.43 9.46 14.18
N ARG A 259 -20.44 8.35 14.89
CA ARG A 259 -19.76 8.16 16.17
C ARG A 259 -19.12 6.79 16.22
N TYR A 260 -17.92 6.75 16.76
CA TYR A 260 -17.28 5.51 17.19
C TYR A 260 -17.59 5.22 18.65
N THR A 261 -17.27 4.01 19.09
CA THR A 261 -17.54 3.58 20.49
C THR A 261 -16.51 4.16 21.47
N LYS A 262 -15.46 4.80 20.97
CA LYS A 262 -14.28 5.22 21.72
C LYS A 262 -13.48 4.04 22.32
N GLN A 263 -13.66 2.85 21.76
CA GLN A 263 -12.91 1.64 22.11
C GLN A 263 -11.82 1.30 21.07
N GLU A 264 -11.73 2.08 20.00
CA GLU A 264 -10.89 1.84 18.83
C GLU A 264 -9.46 2.35 19.01
N TRP A 265 -8.94 2.44 20.29
CA TRP A 265 -7.53 2.75 20.53
C TRP A 265 -6.63 1.54 20.30
N PHE A 266 -5.35 1.79 20.15
CA PHE A 266 -4.33 0.75 20.02
C PHE A 266 -4.11 0.07 21.39
N LYS A 267 -4.89 -0.98 21.66
CA LYS A 267 -4.91 -1.73 22.93
C LYS A 267 -3.60 -2.53 23.13
N THR A 268 -3.20 -2.67 24.39
CA THR A 268 -2.14 -3.59 24.79
C THR A 268 -2.56 -5.04 24.64
N ARG A 269 -1.57 -5.96 24.62
CA ARG A 269 -1.85 -7.41 24.62
C ARG A 269 -2.74 -7.82 25.82
N GLN A 270 -2.50 -7.23 26.98
CA GLN A 270 -3.33 -7.51 28.16
C GLN A 270 -4.77 -7.07 27.96
N GLU A 271 -5.01 -5.85 27.47
CA GLU A 271 -6.35 -5.35 27.19
C GLU A 271 -7.09 -6.22 26.16
N MET A 272 -6.39 -6.69 25.10
CA MET A 272 -6.99 -7.59 24.13
C MET A 272 -7.29 -8.97 24.71
N ASN A 273 -6.42 -9.50 25.58
CA ASN A 273 -6.68 -10.74 26.32
C ASN A 273 -7.90 -10.62 27.26
N ASP A 274 -8.08 -9.47 27.90
CA ASP A 274 -9.26 -9.24 28.77
C ASP A 274 -10.55 -9.22 27.95
N VAL A 275 -10.52 -8.64 26.73
CA VAL A 275 -11.68 -8.56 25.81
C VAL A 275 -12.05 -9.93 25.22
N PHE A 276 -11.06 -10.78 24.92
CA PHE A 276 -11.23 -12.05 24.21
C PHE A 276 -10.84 -13.28 25.03
N SER A 277 -10.89 -13.17 26.37
CA SER A 277 -10.50 -14.26 27.30
C SER A 277 -11.26 -15.57 27.10
N ASP A 278 -12.48 -15.50 26.54
CA ASP A 278 -13.34 -16.65 26.24
C ASP A 278 -13.05 -17.30 24.89
N ILE A 279 -12.23 -16.70 24.03
CA ILE A 279 -11.84 -17.22 22.70
C ILE A 279 -10.32 -17.01 22.50
N PRO A 280 -9.48 -17.66 23.32
CA PRO A 280 -8.04 -17.47 23.31
C PRO A 280 -7.39 -17.81 21.95
N GLU A 281 -7.99 -18.74 21.20
CA GLU A 281 -7.52 -19.08 19.85
C GLU A 281 -7.61 -17.91 18.87
N ALA A 282 -8.55 -16.98 19.02
CA ALA A 282 -8.65 -15.80 18.16
C ALA A 282 -7.50 -14.82 18.42
N LEU A 283 -6.92 -14.81 19.62
CA LEU A 283 -5.70 -14.05 19.94
C LEU A 283 -4.47 -14.74 19.34
N SER A 284 -4.28 -16.03 19.66
CA SER A 284 -3.08 -16.77 19.21
C SER A 284 -3.01 -16.93 17.69
N ASN A 285 -4.13 -17.00 16.98
CA ASN A 285 -4.15 -17.06 15.52
C ASN A 285 -3.63 -15.76 14.85
N THR A 286 -3.57 -14.63 15.57
CA THR A 286 -2.88 -13.44 15.05
C THR A 286 -1.38 -13.68 14.87
N LEU A 287 -0.79 -14.51 15.73
CA LEU A 287 0.61 -14.95 15.61
C LEU A 287 0.79 -15.94 14.47
N GLU A 288 -0.20 -16.79 14.20
CA GLU A 288 -0.14 -17.68 13.02
C GLU A 288 -0.04 -16.86 11.73
N ILE A 289 -0.81 -15.77 11.63
CA ILE A 289 -0.69 -14.85 10.49
C ILE A 289 0.70 -14.22 10.45
N LEU A 290 1.23 -13.76 11.59
CA LEU A 290 2.59 -13.23 11.68
C LEU A 290 3.63 -14.24 11.18
N ASP A 291 3.50 -15.51 11.56
CA ASP A 291 4.42 -16.57 11.18
C ASP A 291 4.35 -16.87 9.68
N LYS A 292 3.17 -16.82 9.08
CA LYS A 292 2.96 -16.95 7.63
C LYS A 292 3.56 -15.80 6.81
N VAL A 293 3.68 -14.61 7.39
CA VAL A 293 4.23 -13.44 6.68
C VAL A 293 5.75 -13.54 6.64
N GLU A 294 6.30 -13.47 5.45
CA GLU A 294 7.74 -13.43 5.21
C GLU A 294 8.32 -12.05 5.52
N MET A 295 9.60 -12.01 5.93
CA MET A 295 10.35 -10.76 6.00
C MET A 295 10.92 -10.45 4.61
N TYR A 296 10.42 -9.40 3.98
CA TYR A 296 10.90 -8.91 2.69
C TYR A 296 11.14 -7.40 2.73
N SER A 297 11.91 -6.89 1.78
CA SER A 297 12.13 -5.46 1.61
C SER A 297 11.38 -4.96 0.38
N ILE A 298 10.77 -3.79 0.51
CA ILE A 298 10.22 -3.05 -0.62
C ILE A 298 11.23 -2.05 -1.21
N GLU A 299 12.42 -1.98 -0.60
CA GLU A 299 13.52 -1.17 -1.08
C GLU A 299 14.17 -1.80 -2.31
N HIS A 300 14.46 -0.99 -3.29
CA HIS A 300 15.25 -1.36 -4.46
C HIS A 300 16.23 -0.23 -4.79
N GLY A 301 17.27 -0.56 -5.54
CA GLY A 301 18.19 0.45 -6.06
C GLY A 301 17.48 1.43 -7.01
N PRO A 302 18.13 2.54 -7.33
CA PRO A 302 17.61 3.50 -8.29
C PRO A 302 17.21 2.80 -9.60
N ILE A 303 15.99 3.01 -10.04
CA ILE A 303 15.50 2.52 -11.33
C ILE A 303 15.63 3.67 -12.32
N MET A 304 16.50 3.50 -13.30
CA MET A 304 16.58 4.43 -14.42
C MET A 304 15.37 4.22 -15.33
N PRO A 305 14.59 5.27 -15.63
CA PRO A 305 13.46 5.16 -16.54
C PRO A 305 13.95 4.69 -17.92
N PHE A 306 13.26 3.74 -18.51
CA PHE A 306 13.47 3.36 -19.89
C PHE A 306 12.51 4.14 -20.78
N PHE A 307 13.08 4.88 -21.74
CA PHE A 307 12.31 5.55 -22.78
C PHE A 307 12.47 4.74 -24.10
N PRO A 308 11.40 4.18 -24.66
CA PRO A 308 11.48 3.45 -25.90
C PRO A 308 11.70 4.44 -27.07
N ILE A 309 12.87 4.34 -27.69
CA ILE A 309 13.15 5.13 -28.90
C ILE A 309 12.35 4.52 -30.05
N PRO A 310 11.56 5.33 -30.82
CA PRO A 310 10.79 4.83 -31.95
C PRO A 310 11.69 4.23 -33.05
N GLU A 311 11.27 3.11 -33.64
CA GLU A 311 11.98 2.46 -34.76
C GLU A 311 12.18 3.40 -35.95
N SER A 312 11.31 4.42 -36.13
CA SER A 312 11.45 5.44 -37.14
C SER A 312 12.70 6.33 -37.01
N PHE A 313 13.33 6.36 -35.84
CA PHE A 313 14.60 7.02 -35.62
C PHE A 313 15.79 6.14 -36.03
N GLY A 314 15.63 4.82 -35.96
CA GLY A 314 16.65 3.82 -36.21
C GLY A 314 16.86 2.89 -35.03
N THR A 315 17.88 2.06 -35.12
CA THR A 315 18.24 1.04 -34.12
C THR A 315 19.67 1.24 -33.60
N GLU A 316 19.97 0.70 -32.42
CA GLU A 316 21.32 0.69 -31.86
C GLU A 316 22.31 -0.02 -32.81
N GLU A 317 21.86 -1.06 -33.52
CA GLU A 317 22.65 -1.80 -34.51
C GLU A 317 23.11 -0.91 -35.66
N GLU A 318 22.23 -0.04 -36.15
CA GLU A 318 22.56 0.93 -37.20
C GLU A 318 23.57 1.96 -36.70
N TRP A 319 23.50 2.37 -35.43
CA TRP A 319 24.51 3.25 -34.81
C TRP A 319 25.89 2.58 -34.70
N ARG A 320 25.93 1.29 -34.36
CA ARG A 320 27.17 0.50 -34.35
C ARG A 320 27.82 0.37 -35.73
N GLN A 321 27.03 0.39 -36.78
CA GLN A 321 27.57 0.42 -38.16
C GLN A 321 28.01 1.81 -38.62
N LYS A 322 27.34 2.85 -38.11
CA LYS A 322 27.56 4.24 -38.50
C LYS A 322 28.78 4.88 -37.84
N PHE A 323 29.03 4.55 -36.59
CA PHE A 323 30.11 5.17 -35.80
C PHE A 323 31.20 4.14 -35.47
N SER A 324 32.46 4.50 -35.67
CA SER A 324 33.60 3.71 -35.21
C SER A 324 33.86 3.93 -33.70
N THR A 325 34.64 3.04 -33.10
CA THR A 325 35.14 3.24 -31.72
C THR A 325 35.99 4.49 -31.59
N ASP A 326 36.71 4.90 -32.65
CA ASP A 326 37.50 6.13 -32.67
C ASP A 326 36.61 7.38 -32.68
N ASP A 327 35.46 7.33 -33.38
CA ASP A 327 34.49 8.43 -33.37
C ASP A 327 33.91 8.59 -31.96
N LEU A 328 33.52 7.49 -31.33
CA LEU A 328 33.02 7.48 -29.97
C LEU A 328 34.06 7.93 -28.96
N TYR A 329 35.29 7.45 -29.10
CA TYR A 329 36.40 7.92 -28.25
C TYR A 329 36.55 9.44 -28.32
N ARG A 330 36.62 10.02 -29.52
CA ARG A 330 36.72 11.49 -29.69
C ARG A 330 35.54 12.21 -29.07
N GLU A 331 34.34 11.73 -29.30
CA GLU A 331 33.12 12.38 -28.83
C GLU A 331 32.95 12.34 -27.29
N PHE A 332 33.32 11.22 -26.64
CA PHE A 332 33.09 11.01 -25.21
C PHE A 332 34.32 11.36 -24.33
N THR A 333 35.45 11.70 -24.90
CA THR A 333 36.69 12.06 -24.17
C THR A 333 37.16 13.49 -24.45
N THR A 334 36.26 14.40 -24.75
CA THR A 334 36.49 15.83 -24.76
C THR A 334 36.42 16.40 -23.34
N ASP A 335 37.03 17.59 -23.14
CA ASP A 335 36.97 18.28 -21.86
C ASP A 335 35.53 18.71 -21.49
N GLU A 336 35.35 19.21 -20.27
CA GLU A 336 34.04 19.65 -19.74
C GLU A 336 33.35 20.72 -20.60
N ASN A 337 34.13 21.43 -21.44
CA ASN A 337 33.60 22.44 -22.37
C ASN A 337 33.37 21.89 -23.79
N GLY A 338 33.66 20.60 -24.03
CA GLY A 338 33.52 19.97 -25.34
C GLY A 338 34.54 20.46 -26.40
N ASN A 339 35.64 21.12 -25.99
CA ASN A 339 36.55 21.79 -26.90
C ASN A 339 37.87 21.04 -27.13
N ASN A 340 38.38 20.36 -26.10
CA ASN A 340 39.70 19.74 -26.17
C ASN A 340 39.63 18.24 -25.85
N GLN A 341 40.38 17.44 -26.60
CA GLN A 341 40.55 16.01 -26.35
C GLN A 341 41.31 15.79 -25.04
N LEU A 342 40.80 14.93 -24.16
CA LEU A 342 41.51 14.52 -22.94
C LEU A 342 42.80 13.74 -23.28
N PRO A 343 43.83 13.79 -22.41
CA PRO A 343 45.01 12.92 -22.54
C PRO A 343 44.55 11.43 -22.57
N PRO A 344 45.30 10.57 -23.34
CA PRO A 344 44.88 9.18 -23.55
C PRO A 344 44.57 8.38 -22.27
N GLU A 345 45.37 8.57 -21.21
CA GLU A 345 45.15 7.90 -19.93
C GLU A 345 43.85 8.36 -19.21
N GLU A 346 43.52 9.63 -19.33
CA GLU A 346 42.29 10.19 -18.76
C GLU A 346 41.09 9.81 -19.60
N GLY A 347 41.20 9.86 -20.93
CA GLY A 347 40.20 9.42 -21.87
C GLY A 347 39.82 7.95 -21.64
N GLN A 348 40.81 7.05 -21.45
CA GLN A 348 40.52 5.64 -21.15
C GLN A 348 39.75 5.46 -19.86
N LYS A 349 40.06 6.24 -18.81
CA LYS A 349 39.28 6.18 -17.55
C LYS A 349 37.84 6.61 -17.74
N VAL A 350 37.55 7.54 -18.65
CA VAL A 350 36.16 7.92 -18.99
C VAL A 350 35.44 6.75 -19.66
N ILE A 351 36.08 6.12 -20.68
CA ILE A 351 35.50 4.93 -21.34
C ILE A 351 35.20 3.82 -20.35
N ASP A 352 36.13 3.51 -19.46
CA ASP A 352 35.99 2.47 -18.46
C ASP A 352 34.85 2.79 -17.45
N ARG A 353 34.77 4.06 -17.01
CA ARG A 353 33.71 4.55 -16.11
C ARG A 353 32.33 4.44 -16.74
N LEU A 354 32.21 4.69 -18.04
CA LEU A 354 30.96 4.56 -18.80
C LEU A 354 30.61 3.09 -19.09
N GLY A 355 31.49 2.13 -18.80
CA GLY A 355 31.28 0.71 -18.92
C GLY A 355 31.64 0.10 -20.25
N GLY A 356 32.56 0.76 -20.98
CA GLY A 356 33.11 0.28 -22.24
C GLY A 356 32.27 0.65 -23.46
N TYR A 357 32.81 0.34 -24.65
CA TYR A 357 32.20 0.75 -25.91
C TYR A 357 30.79 0.19 -26.14
N ASP A 358 30.47 -1.00 -25.65
CA ASP A 358 29.11 -1.58 -25.79
C ASP A 358 28.05 -0.69 -25.16
N LYS A 359 28.32 -0.14 -23.96
CA LYS A 359 27.40 0.81 -23.32
C LYS A 359 27.46 2.19 -23.98
N ILE A 360 28.61 2.62 -24.44
CA ILE A 360 28.77 3.93 -25.11
C ILE A 360 27.96 3.98 -26.43
N TYR A 361 27.88 2.91 -27.19
CA TYR A 361 26.99 2.86 -28.37
C TYR A 361 25.55 3.12 -28.03
N ARG A 362 25.08 2.52 -26.95
CA ARG A 362 23.72 2.76 -26.45
C ARG A 362 23.52 4.19 -25.96
N ILE A 363 24.47 4.72 -25.18
CA ILE A 363 24.43 6.11 -24.71
C ILE A 363 24.41 7.06 -25.91
N LYS A 364 25.25 6.83 -26.94
CA LYS A 364 25.27 7.62 -28.16
C LYS A 364 23.92 7.60 -28.89
N PHE A 365 23.30 6.43 -29.04
CA PHE A 365 21.99 6.27 -29.67
C PHE A 365 20.89 7.03 -28.91
N GLU A 366 20.88 6.92 -27.59
CA GLU A 366 19.94 7.63 -26.70
C GLU A 366 20.18 9.16 -26.73
N ALA A 367 21.44 9.59 -26.71
CA ALA A 367 21.82 11.01 -26.77
C ALA A 367 21.47 11.67 -28.11
N ASP A 368 21.66 10.96 -29.22
CA ASP A 368 21.28 11.47 -30.55
C ASP A 368 19.78 11.61 -30.71
N TYR A 369 19.03 10.68 -30.13
CA TYR A 369 17.57 10.82 -30.09
C TYR A 369 17.11 11.99 -29.23
N LEU A 370 17.72 12.19 -28.07
CA LEU A 370 17.48 13.35 -27.21
C LEU A 370 17.80 14.66 -27.95
N ALA A 371 18.94 14.68 -28.65
CA ALA A 371 19.31 15.84 -29.46
C ALA A 371 18.28 16.15 -30.54
N LYS A 372 17.79 15.11 -31.26
CA LYS A 372 16.70 15.28 -32.21
C LYS A 372 15.47 15.91 -31.57
N LEU A 373 15.01 15.37 -30.44
CA LEU A 373 13.82 15.89 -29.73
C LEU A 373 14.03 17.34 -29.27
N ALA A 374 15.22 17.68 -28.77
CA ALA A 374 15.54 19.03 -28.32
C ALA A 374 15.48 20.03 -29.49
N TYR A 375 16.08 19.69 -30.63
CA TYR A 375 16.04 20.53 -31.82
C TYR A 375 14.67 20.62 -32.47
N ASP A 376 13.91 19.52 -32.54
CA ASP A 376 12.54 19.54 -33.02
C ASP A 376 11.64 20.39 -32.12
N GLY A 377 11.79 20.28 -30.82
CA GLY A 377 11.07 21.12 -29.87
C GLY A 377 11.47 22.61 -29.92
N ALA A 378 12.75 22.91 -30.16
CA ALA A 378 13.21 24.28 -30.30
C ALA A 378 12.66 24.95 -31.57
N ARG A 379 12.50 24.20 -32.67
CA ARG A 379 11.96 24.70 -33.95
C ARG A 379 10.44 24.89 -33.93
N ASP A 380 9.75 24.46 -32.86
CA ASP A 380 8.31 24.71 -32.73
C ASP A 380 8.01 26.22 -32.87
N PRO A 381 7.01 26.61 -33.70
CA PRO A 381 6.66 28.02 -33.90
C PRO A 381 6.26 28.76 -32.61
N SER A 382 5.78 28.04 -31.62
CA SER A 382 5.44 28.60 -30.30
C SER A 382 6.68 28.88 -29.41
N ARG A 383 7.90 28.43 -29.83
CA ARG A 383 9.16 28.62 -29.13
C ARG A 383 10.07 29.54 -29.92
N TYR A 384 11.06 28.98 -30.62
CA TYR A 384 12.05 29.78 -31.37
C TYR A 384 11.77 29.80 -32.88
N GLY A 385 10.94 28.89 -33.42
CA GLY A 385 10.64 28.73 -34.83
C GLY A 385 11.76 28.07 -35.64
N GLU A 386 11.52 27.85 -36.92
CA GLU A 386 12.41 27.09 -37.82
C GLU A 386 13.86 27.57 -37.86
N ASN A 387 14.10 28.89 -37.78
CA ASN A 387 15.41 29.50 -37.90
C ASN A 387 15.98 29.80 -36.51
N LEU A 388 16.66 28.80 -35.92
CA LEU A 388 17.33 28.98 -34.64
C LEU A 388 18.57 29.88 -34.79
N SER A 389 18.70 30.87 -33.89
CA SER A 389 19.93 31.68 -33.80
C SER A 389 21.12 30.84 -33.36
N ASP A 390 22.34 31.32 -33.64
CA ASP A 390 23.54 30.60 -33.23
C ASP A 390 23.67 30.51 -31.70
N GLU A 391 23.24 31.55 -30.98
CA GLU A 391 23.19 31.58 -29.52
C GLU A 391 22.28 30.44 -28.97
N VAL A 392 21.09 30.24 -29.56
CA VAL A 392 20.17 29.14 -29.17
C VAL A 392 20.78 27.79 -29.46
N LYS A 393 21.44 27.61 -30.62
CA LYS A 393 22.12 26.38 -30.98
C LYS A 393 23.29 26.04 -30.04
N GLU A 394 24.12 27.05 -29.73
CA GLU A 394 25.23 26.89 -28.78
C GLU A 394 24.72 26.48 -27.41
N HIS A 395 23.65 27.10 -26.93
CA HIS A 395 23.05 26.75 -25.65
C HIS A 395 22.46 25.31 -25.65
N ILE A 396 21.71 24.91 -26.67
CA ILE A 396 21.21 23.54 -26.83
C ILE A 396 22.37 22.53 -26.84
N ASN A 397 23.40 22.80 -27.61
CA ASN A 397 24.59 21.92 -27.71
C ASN A 397 25.32 21.77 -26.38
N PHE A 398 25.46 22.87 -25.64
CA PHE A 398 26.05 22.86 -24.30
C PHE A 398 25.26 21.98 -23.34
N GLU A 399 23.95 22.20 -23.25
CA GLU A 399 23.06 21.39 -22.37
C GLU A 399 23.07 19.90 -22.76
N LEU A 400 23.01 19.59 -24.05
CA LEU A 400 23.08 18.20 -24.54
C LEU A 400 24.44 17.55 -24.23
N HIS A 401 25.52 18.32 -24.26
CA HIS A 401 26.85 17.82 -23.88
C HIS A 401 26.91 17.47 -22.39
N VAL A 402 26.33 18.32 -21.53
CA VAL A 402 26.28 18.08 -20.08
C VAL A 402 25.39 16.85 -19.72
N MET A 403 24.32 16.63 -20.47
CA MET A 403 23.40 15.50 -20.21
C MET A 403 23.96 14.16 -20.71
N LYS A 404 24.84 14.17 -21.65
CA LYS A 404 25.47 13.00 -22.27
C LYS A 404 26.60 12.42 -21.42
#